data_0301c6864ef366f6e2e1d07741c0d0ba
#
_entry.id   0301c6864ef366f6e2e1d07741c0d0ba
#
_cell.length_a   1.000
_cell.length_b   1.000
_cell.length_c   1.000
_cell.angle_alpha   90.00
_cell.angle_beta   90.00
_cell.angle_gamma   90.00
#
_symmetry.space_group_name_H-M   'P 1'
#
loop_
_entity.id
_entity.type
_entity.pdbx_description
1 polymer ?
#
loop_
_entity_poly.entity_id
_entity_poly.type
_entity_poly.pdbx_seq_one_letter_code
_entity_poly.pdbx_strand_id
1 'polypeptide(L)'
;AAVSRFGLPDEGKAKKVANSYDFFLSEVPHMGLIGRYLGVVLGPRGKMPRPVPPTLDPSIIAAGLKSTVIVKSGDKMTFHAAIGTAKQSQEELSANAMEIYNRVISKLERGIGNIRSLYIKTSMGPAQRIEVIN
;
A
#
# COMPACT_ATOMS: atom_id res chain seq x y z
N ALA A 1 -10.86 -13.86 7.00
CA ALA A 1 -11.04 -14.96 7.97
C ALA A 1 -10.03 -14.99 9.13
N ALA A 2 -9.13 -14.03 9.25
CA ALA A 2 -8.08 -14.08 10.28
C ALA A 2 -8.36 -13.23 11.53
N VAL A 3 -9.35 -12.36 11.52
CA VAL A 3 -9.54 -11.40 12.64
C VAL A 3 -10.36 -11.96 13.79
N SER A 4 -11.20 -12.97 13.57
CA SER A 4 -12.03 -13.57 14.65
C SER A 4 -11.27 -14.53 15.58
N ARG A 5 -9.99 -14.81 15.32
CA ARG A 5 -9.18 -15.73 16.15
C ARG A 5 -8.20 -15.06 17.11
N PHE A 6 -8.14 -13.73 17.11
CA PHE A 6 -7.26 -13.04 18.05
C PHE A 6 -7.99 -12.74 19.36
N GLY A 7 -7.86 -13.66 20.32
CA GLY A 7 -7.86 -13.26 21.72
C GLY A 7 -6.77 -12.20 21.93
N LEU A 8 -6.82 -11.45 23.03
CA LEU A 8 -5.92 -10.36 23.41
C LEU A 8 -4.51 -10.58 22.85
N PRO A 9 -4.01 -9.72 21.94
CA PRO A 9 -2.81 -10.00 21.20
C PRO A 9 -1.60 -9.84 22.10
N ASP A 10 -0.90 -10.93 22.28
CA ASP A 10 0.50 -10.92 22.66
C ASP A 10 1.28 -10.08 21.63
N GLU A 11 1.98 -9.02 22.05
CA GLU A 11 2.68 -8.10 21.13
C GLU A 11 3.59 -8.84 20.15
N GLY A 12 4.18 -9.96 20.56
CA GLY A 12 5.02 -10.80 19.72
C GLY A 12 4.25 -11.44 18.56
N LYS A 13 3.02 -11.89 18.81
CA LYS A 13 2.14 -12.45 17.78
C LYS A 13 1.64 -11.38 16.84
N ALA A 14 1.30 -10.20 17.37
CA ALA A 14 0.87 -9.07 16.56
C ALA A 14 1.96 -8.60 15.58
N LYS A 15 3.22 -8.54 16.01
CA LYS A 15 4.38 -8.20 15.17
C LYS A 15 4.61 -9.24 14.07
N LYS A 16 4.49 -10.54 14.37
CA LYS A 16 4.62 -11.62 13.37
C LYS A 16 3.54 -11.50 12.29
N VAL A 17 2.28 -11.30 12.69
CA VAL A 17 1.16 -11.15 11.76
C VAL A 17 1.30 -9.87 10.91
N ALA A 18 1.71 -8.76 11.52
CA ALA A 18 1.97 -7.52 10.80
C ALA A 18 3.08 -7.64 9.74
N ASN A 19 4.04 -8.55 9.94
CA ASN A 19 5.09 -8.83 8.97
C ASN A 19 4.65 -9.80 7.86
N SER A 20 3.70 -10.70 8.17
CA SER A 20 3.27 -11.74 7.22
C SER A 20 2.23 -11.25 6.21
N TYR A 21 1.51 -10.17 6.52
CA TYR A 21 0.42 -9.66 5.67
C TYR A 21 0.59 -8.17 5.40
N ASP A 22 0.24 -7.74 4.18
CA ASP A 22 0.33 -6.35 3.76
C ASP A 22 -0.94 -5.56 4.03
N PHE A 23 -2.09 -6.21 3.95
CA PHE A 23 -3.39 -5.59 4.16
C PHE A 23 -4.18 -6.29 5.26
N PHE A 24 -4.90 -5.50 6.02
CA PHE A 24 -5.82 -5.95 7.06
C PHE A 24 -7.21 -5.39 6.79
N LEU A 25 -8.21 -6.23 7.01
CA LEU A 25 -9.62 -5.87 6.95
C LEU A 25 -10.23 -6.10 8.33
N SER A 26 -11.09 -5.22 8.77
CA SER A 26 -11.81 -5.35 10.02
C SER A 26 -13.24 -4.85 9.89
N GLU A 27 -14.15 -5.46 10.60
CA GLU A 27 -15.49 -4.94 10.77
C GLU A 27 -15.46 -3.64 11.58
N VAL A 28 -16.39 -2.74 11.27
CA VAL A 28 -16.50 -1.42 11.90
C VAL A 28 -16.55 -1.49 13.43
N PRO A 29 -17.33 -2.38 14.07
CA PRO A 29 -17.41 -2.47 15.52
C PRO A 29 -16.06 -2.79 16.19
N HIS A 30 -15.20 -3.55 15.52
CA HIS A 30 -13.92 -3.99 16.06
C HIS A 30 -12.78 -2.99 15.84
N MET A 31 -12.99 -1.95 15.03
CA MET A 31 -11.96 -0.96 14.72
C MET A 31 -11.43 -0.23 15.96
N GLY A 32 -12.31 0.09 16.92
CA GLY A 32 -11.92 0.74 18.16
C GLY A 32 -10.97 -0.11 19.00
N LEU A 33 -11.26 -1.40 19.14
CA LEU A 33 -10.41 -2.35 19.86
C LEU A 33 -9.07 -2.56 19.15
N ILE A 34 -9.10 -2.71 17.84
CA ILE A 34 -7.88 -2.88 17.03
C ILE A 34 -7.02 -1.64 17.08
N GLY A 35 -7.61 -0.44 17.00
CA GLY A 35 -6.89 0.81 17.15
C GLY A 35 -6.16 0.92 18.50
N ARG A 36 -6.82 0.52 19.57
CA ARG A 36 -6.29 0.57 20.94
C ARG A 36 -5.16 -0.43 21.17
N TYR A 37 -5.32 -1.68 20.73
CA TYR A 37 -4.35 -2.76 21.02
C TYR A 37 -3.31 -2.98 19.93
N LEU A 38 -3.68 -2.85 18.66
CA LEU A 38 -2.80 -3.09 17.52
C LEU A 38 -2.31 -1.82 16.84
N GLY A 39 -2.87 -0.65 17.19
CA GLY A 39 -2.51 0.62 16.59
C GLY A 39 -1.03 0.96 16.75
N VAL A 40 -0.44 0.65 17.91
CA VAL A 40 1.00 0.85 18.18
C VAL A 40 1.88 0.00 17.25
N VAL A 41 1.42 -1.17 16.83
CA VAL A 41 2.19 -2.07 15.94
C VAL A 41 1.91 -1.80 14.47
N LEU A 42 0.64 -1.57 14.11
CA LEU A 42 0.20 -1.41 12.71
C LEU A 42 0.31 0.03 12.22
N GLY A 43 0.14 1.02 13.10
CA GLY A 43 0.18 2.44 12.77
C GLY A 43 1.51 2.87 12.12
N PRO A 44 2.68 2.68 12.78
CA PRO A 44 3.97 3.06 12.22
C PRO A 44 4.29 2.36 10.90
N ARG A 45 3.77 1.13 10.72
CA ARG A 45 3.93 0.37 9.48
C ARG A 45 2.95 0.79 8.39
N GLY A 46 1.95 1.61 8.75
CA GLY A 46 0.87 2.03 7.88
C GLY A 46 0.00 0.89 7.36
N LYS A 47 -0.12 -0.14 8.15
CA LYS A 47 -0.94 -1.33 7.87
C LYS A 47 -2.23 -1.33 8.70
N MET A 48 -2.79 -0.14 8.99
CA MET A 48 -4.07 -0.03 9.68
C MET A 48 -5.16 -0.75 8.88
N PRO A 49 -6.05 -1.50 9.55
CA PRO A 49 -7.13 -2.21 8.88
C PRO A 49 -8.07 -1.24 8.18
N ARG A 50 -8.58 -1.67 7.03
CA ARG A 50 -9.68 -0.97 6.36
C ARG A 50 -11.01 -1.45 6.91
N PRO A 51 -11.94 -0.54 7.22
CA PRO A 51 -13.28 -0.92 7.68
C PRO A 51 -14.04 -1.61 6.55
N VAL A 52 -14.66 -2.72 6.88
CA VAL A 52 -15.56 -3.45 5.98
C VAL A 52 -16.97 -3.29 6.52
N PRO A 53 -17.92 -2.72 5.76
CA PRO A 53 -19.32 -2.71 6.17
C PRO A 53 -19.88 -4.15 6.14
N PRO A 54 -20.80 -4.48 7.04
CA PRO A 54 -21.35 -5.84 7.15
C PRO A 54 -22.15 -6.29 5.91
N THR A 55 -22.52 -5.35 5.04
CA THR A 55 -23.25 -5.60 3.80
C THR A 55 -22.39 -6.04 2.61
N LEU A 56 -21.07 -5.93 2.71
CA LEU A 56 -20.13 -6.26 1.63
C LEU A 56 -19.33 -7.50 1.98
N ASP A 57 -19.25 -8.42 1.02
CA ASP A 57 -18.42 -9.62 1.17
C ASP A 57 -16.93 -9.25 1.24
N PRO A 58 -16.22 -9.67 2.30
CA PRO A 58 -14.80 -9.41 2.45
C PRO A 58 -13.95 -9.93 1.29
N SER A 59 -14.46 -10.95 0.57
CA SER A 59 -13.78 -11.57 -0.57
C SER A 59 -13.62 -10.61 -1.75
N ILE A 60 -14.61 -9.77 -2.01
CA ILE A 60 -14.59 -8.79 -3.11
C ILE A 60 -13.55 -7.71 -2.82
N ILE A 61 -13.54 -7.22 -1.58
CA ILE A 61 -12.56 -6.22 -1.14
C ILE A 61 -11.15 -6.82 -1.18
N ALA A 62 -10.99 -8.06 -0.71
CA ALA A 62 -9.70 -8.75 -0.73
C ALA A 62 -9.17 -8.97 -2.16
N ALA A 63 -10.04 -9.25 -3.13
CA ALA A 63 -9.64 -9.37 -4.53
C ALA A 63 -9.12 -8.03 -5.08
N GLY A 64 -9.81 -6.91 -4.79
CA GLY A 64 -9.35 -5.58 -5.17
C GLY A 64 -8.02 -5.17 -4.50
N LEU A 65 -7.79 -5.61 -3.27
CA LEU A 65 -6.54 -5.31 -2.56
C LEU A 65 -5.32 -6.04 -3.12
N LYS A 66 -5.50 -7.19 -3.78
CA LYS A 66 -4.39 -7.92 -4.42
C LYS A 66 -3.75 -7.13 -5.56
N SER A 67 -4.51 -6.28 -6.24
CA SER A 67 -4.04 -5.40 -7.31
C SER A 67 -3.69 -3.98 -6.83
N THR A 68 -3.70 -3.74 -5.52
CA THR A 68 -3.46 -2.40 -4.95
C THR A 68 -2.04 -2.27 -4.43
N VAL A 69 -1.36 -1.21 -4.82
CA VAL A 69 -0.04 -0.83 -4.31
C VAL A 69 -0.18 0.35 -3.37
N ILE A 70 0.49 0.30 -2.22
CA ILE A 70 0.53 1.40 -1.27
C ILE A 70 1.77 2.24 -1.54
N VAL A 71 1.56 3.51 -1.86
CA VAL A 71 2.63 4.49 -2.03
C VAL A 71 2.66 5.39 -0.81
N LYS A 72 3.81 5.50 -0.15
CA LYS A 72 4.03 6.36 1.01
C LYS A 72 5.35 7.10 0.88
N SER A 73 5.33 8.40 1.09
CA SER A 73 6.54 9.22 1.20
C SER A 73 7.05 9.31 2.65
N GLY A 74 6.17 9.15 3.66
CA GLY A 74 6.51 9.46 5.05
C GLY A 74 7.07 10.88 5.16
N ASP A 75 8.12 11.05 5.97
CA ASP A 75 8.82 12.32 6.15
C ASP A 75 9.89 12.58 5.06
N LYS A 76 10.03 11.66 4.11
CA LYS A 76 11.02 11.76 3.03
C LYS A 76 10.41 12.38 1.79
N MET A 77 11.21 13.16 1.05
CA MET A 77 10.83 13.74 -0.25
C MET A 77 10.85 12.71 -1.38
N THR A 78 11.23 11.46 -1.10
CA THR A 78 11.31 10.39 -2.09
C THR A 78 10.46 9.20 -1.65
N PHE A 79 9.83 8.54 -2.61
CA PHE A 79 9.09 7.32 -2.37
C PHE A 79 9.38 6.30 -3.48
N HIS A 80 9.10 5.05 -3.19
CA HIS A 80 9.24 3.94 -4.12
C HIS A 80 7.90 3.23 -4.23
N ALA A 81 7.56 2.83 -5.45
CA ALA A 81 6.38 2.05 -5.75
C ALA A 81 6.74 0.87 -6.64
N ALA A 82 6.19 -0.30 -6.38
CA ALA A 82 6.32 -1.43 -7.27
C ALA A 82 5.31 -1.29 -8.41
N ILE A 83 5.76 -1.31 -9.65
CA ILE A 83 4.91 -1.23 -10.84
C ILE A 83 4.56 -2.60 -11.41
N GLY A 84 5.34 -3.62 -11.06
CA GLY A 84 5.11 -4.99 -11.51
C GLY A 84 6.33 -5.89 -11.36
N THR A 85 6.28 -7.02 -12.03
CA THR A 85 7.35 -8.02 -12.05
C THR A 85 7.96 -8.12 -13.45
N ALA A 86 9.21 -8.58 -13.53
CA ALA A 86 9.93 -8.75 -14.80
C ALA A 86 9.27 -9.78 -15.77
N LYS A 87 8.28 -10.52 -15.30
CA LYS A 87 7.52 -11.49 -16.10
C LYS A 87 6.33 -10.87 -16.87
N GLN A 88 5.94 -9.65 -16.51
CA GLN A 88 4.84 -8.93 -17.13
C GLN A 88 5.28 -8.30 -18.45
N SER A 89 4.32 -8.07 -19.34
CA SER A 89 4.57 -7.41 -20.61
C SER A 89 4.97 -5.94 -20.40
N GLN A 90 5.71 -5.39 -21.37
CA GLN A 90 6.13 -3.99 -21.34
C GLN A 90 4.92 -3.04 -21.33
N GLU A 91 3.85 -3.41 -22.05
CA GLU A 91 2.62 -2.62 -22.11
C GLU A 91 1.92 -2.53 -20.75
N GLU A 92 1.78 -3.67 -20.05
CA GLU A 92 1.21 -3.70 -18.71
C GLU A 92 2.02 -2.89 -17.70
N LEU A 93 3.35 -3.00 -17.76
CA LEU A 93 4.23 -2.24 -16.88
C LEU A 93 4.14 -0.74 -17.15
N SER A 94 4.05 -0.33 -18.42
CA SER A 94 3.90 1.09 -18.79
C SER A 94 2.54 1.63 -18.34
N ALA A 95 1.46 0.86 -18.50
CA ALA A 95 0.13 1.24 -18.05
C ALA A 95 0.08 1.40 -16.52
N ASN A 96 0.66 0.46 -15.76
CA ASN A 96 0.77 0.54 -14.32
C ASN A 96 1.59 1.76 -13.85
N ALA A 97 2.70 2.03 -14.53
CA ALA A 97 3.54 3.19 -14.22
C ALA A 97 2.77 4.51 -14.45
N MET A 98 2.04 4.62 -15.56
CA MET A 98 1.23 5.79 -15.87
C MET A 98 0.08 5.99 -14.88
N GLU A 99 -0.58 4.91 -14.46
CA GLU A 99 -1.64 5.00 -13.44
C GLU A 99 -1.09 5.53 -12.10
N ILE A 100 0.04 4.99 -11.64
CA ILE A 100 0.69 5.47 -10.41
C ILE A 100 1.10 6.93 -10.56
N TYR A 101 1.70 7.31 -11.70
CA TYR A 101 2.13 8.67 -11.99
C TYR A 101 0.95 9.65 -11.95
N ASN A 102 -0.14 9.36 -12.65
CA ASN A 102 -1.34 10.18 -12.67
C ASN A 102 -1.95 10.31 -11.28
N ARG A 103 -1.99 9.20 -10.52
CA ARG A 103 -2.52 9.18 -9.16
C ARG A 103 -1.68 10.05 -8.21
N VAL A 104 -0.37 10.03 -8.37
CA VAL A 104 0.55 10.87 -7.58
C VAL A 104 0.36 12.34 -7.93
N ILE A 105 0.34 12.70 -9.20
CA ILE A 105 0.13 14.08 -9.65
C ILE A 105 -1.19 14.65 -9.12
N SER A 106 -2.27 13.85 -9.17
CA SER A 106 -3.59 14.28 -8.68
C SER A 106 -3.63 14.54 -7.17
N LYS A 107 -2.65 14.03 -6.42
CA LYS A 107 -2.53 14.24 -4.96
C LYS A 107 -1.55 15.33 -4.58
N LEU A 108 -0.70 15.78 -5.50
CA LEU A 108 0.27 16.83 -5.26
C LEU A 108 -0.35 18.19 -5.54
N GLU A 109 -0.17 19.15 -4.63
CA GLU A 109 -0.75 20.50 -4.73
C GLU A 109 -0.31 21.25 -5.99
N ARG A 110 0.96 21.08 -6.40
CA ARG A 110 1.53 21.71 -7.60
C ARG A 110 1.66 20.76 -8.79
N GLY A 111 1.00 19.59 -8.71
CA GLY A 111 1.03 18.60 -9.79
C GLY A 111 2.47 18.21 -10.19
N ILE A 112 2.76 18.33 -11.47
CA ILE A 112 4.07 17.97 -12.06
C ILE A 112 5.22 18.82 -11.48
N GLY A 113 4.98 20.07 -11.11
CA GLY A 113 6.00 20.95 -10.55
C GLY A 113 6.61 20.47 -9.22
N ASN A 114 5.96 19.55 -8.52
CA ASN A 114 6.50 18.95 -7.31
C ASN A 114 7.40 17.74 -7.59
N ILE A 115 7.42 17.24 -8.81
CA ILE A 115 8.22 16.06 -9.18
C ILE A 115 9.56 16.53 -9.75
N ARG A 116 10.63 16.33 -8.99
CA ARG A 116 11.98 16.71 -9.42
C ARG A 116 12.56 15.72 -10.44
N SER A 117 12.35 14.44 -10.23
CA SER A 117 12.89 13.40 -11.10
C SER A 117 12.15 12.07 -10.86
N LEU A 118 12.01 11.31 -11.93
CA LEU A 118 11.42 9.98 -11.94
C LEU A 118 12.45 8.97 -12.44
N TYR A 119 12.54 7.85 -11.75
CA TYR A 119 13.46 6.77 -12.11
C TYR A 119 12.72 5.44 -12.13
N ILE A 120 13.05 4.62 -13.10
CA ILE A 120 12.63 3.22 -13.14
C ILE A 120 13.86 2.32 -13.00
N LYS A 121 13.72 1.23 -12.25
CA LYS A 121 14.77 0.24 -12.07
C LYS A 121 14.18 -1.12 -11.72
N THR A 122 14.90 -2.17 -12.03
CA THR A 122 14.69 -3.48 -11.43
C THR A 122 15.27 -3.49 -10.01
N SER A 123 14.87 -4.43 -9.17
CA SER A 123 15.31 -4.47 -7.75
C SER A 123 16.85 -4.42 -7.59
N MET A 124 17.57 -5.10 -8.47
CA MET A 124 19.05 -5.16 -8.44
C MET A 124 19.71 -4.48 -9.65
N GLY A 125 18.93 -3.85 -10.53
CA GLY A 125 19.44 -3.22 -11.74
C GLY A 125 19.78 -1.74 -11.57
N PRO A 126 20.42 -1.13 -12.58
CA PRO A 126 20.70 0.29 -12.62
C PRO A 126 19.42 1.09 -12.72
N ALA A 127 19.41 2.28 -12.11
CA ALA A 127 18.28 3.21 -12.21
C ALA A 127 18.39 3.99 -13.53
N GLN A 128 17.32 3.95 -14.31
CA GLN A 128 17.18 4.79 -15.51
C GLN A 128 16.25 5.95 -15.22
N ARG A 129 16.70 7.15 -15.57
CA ARG A 129 15.89 8.36 -15.45
C ARG A 129 14.86 8.41 -16.57
N ILE A 130 13.64 8.69 -16.20
CA ILE A 130 12.55 8.96 -17.15
C ILE A 130 12.40 10.48 -17.25
N GLU A 131 12.39 11.00 -18.47
CA GLU A 131 12.07 12.40 -18.69
C GLU A 131 10.55 12.57 -18.51
N VAL A 132 10.20 13.48 -17.62
CA VAL A 132 8.80 13.86 -17.42
C VAL A 132 8.49 14.89 -18.49
N ILE A 133 7.73 14.49 -19.50
CA ILE A 133 7.25 15.40 -20.54
C ILE A 133 6.20 16.31 -19.90
N ASN A 134 6.48 17.60 -19.90
CA ASN A 134 5.54 18.65 -19.47
C ASN A 134 4.44 18.83 -20.51
#